data_19de1252e6c22b62f4f0ef9237273da9
#
_entry.id   19de1252e6c22b62f4f0ef9237273da9
#
_cell.length_a   1.000
_cell.length_b   1.000
_cell.length_c   1.000
_cell.angle_alpha   90.00
_cell.angle_beta   90.00
_cell.angle_gamma   90.00
#
_symmetry.space_group_name_H-M   'P 1'
#
loop_
_entity.id
_entity.type
_entity.pdbx_description
1 polymer ?
#
loop_
_entity_poly.entity_id
_entity_poly.type
_entity_poly.pdbx_seq_one_letter_code
_entity_poly.pdbx_strand_id
1 'polypeptide(L)'
;KGAYEPWMLFRKPISEKTVAENLRRWKTGGLRRLSTDKPLPDAIPSGRTPKCEEAISEHPCLKPQHFMRIIVRALLPLGEGTILDPFMGSGSTIAAAEALGYSSIGLEIDSEYFRLAEQAIPRLAMLYPNFKGREIAVELNGSLERDQPASQLAFALAEAPADYGKTPVPRAKAKS
;
A
#
# COMPACT_ATOMS: atom_id res chain seq x y z
N LYS A 1 1.99 -24.33 6.04
CA LYS A 1 1.68 -22.96 5.54
C LYS A 1 2.38 -22.80 4.21
N GLY A 2 1.65 -22.29 3.18
CA GLY A 2 2.27 -21.95 1.90
C GLY A 2 3.36 -20.90 2.07
N ALA A 3 4.33 -20.89 1.15
CA ALA A 3 5.42 -19.90 1.15
C ALA A 3 4.96 -18.50 0.74
N TYR A 4 3.78 -18.37 0.14
CA TYR A 4 3.26 -17.14 -0.41
C TYR A 4 1.78 -16.95 -0.05
N GLU A 5 1.39 -15.70 0.20
CA GLU A 5 0.00 -15.26 0.28
C GLU A 5 -0.30 -14.43 -0.98
N PRO A 6 -1.15 -14.91 -1.91
CA PRO A 6 -1.46 -14.17 -3.11
C PRO A 6 -2.41 -13.02 -2.80
N TRP A 7 -2.09 -11.84 -3.30
CA TRP A 7 -2.93 -10.65 -3.23
C TRP A 7 -3.30 -10.21 -4.63
N MET A 8 -4.59 -9.95 -4.86
CA MET A 8 -5.06 -9.43 -6.15
C MET A 8 -5.29 -7.93 -6.04
N LEU A 9 -4.73 -7.19 -6.98
CA LEU A 9 -4.92 -5.75 -7.08
C LEU A 9 -5.89 -5.46 -8.23
N PHE A 10 -6.99 -4.78 -7.91
CA PHE A 10 -7.95 -4.31 -8.88
C PHE A 10 -7.98 -2.78 -8.88
N ARG A 11 -8.23 -2.22 -10.05
CA ARG A 11 -8.43 -0.79 -10.21
C ARG A 11 -9.67 -0.54 -11.04
N LYS A 12 -10.53 0.39 -10.60
CA LYS A 12 -11.61 0.90 -11.44
C LYS A 12 -11.00 1.47 -12.74
N PRO A 13 -11.61 1.24 -13.91
CA PRO A 13 -11.16 1.85 -15.15
C PRO A 13 -10.95 3.35 -15.00
N ILE A 14 -9.86 3.85 -15.53
CA ILE A 14 -9.57 5.29 -15.51
C ILE A 14 -10.52 6.02 -16.49
N SER A 15 -10.93 7.24 -16.13
CA SER A 15 -11.77 8.10 -17.00
C SER A 15 -10.95 8.93 -17.96
N GLU A 16 -9.66 9.10 -17.69
CA GLU A 16 -8.75 9.91 -18.49
C GLU A 16 -7.93 9.04 -19.44
N LYS A 17 -7.29 9.67 -20.43
CA LYS A 17 -6.49 8.94 -21.45
C LYS A 17 -5.28 8.22 -20.87
N THR A 18 -4.72 8.74 -19.78
CA THR A 18 -3.53 8.19 -19.12
C THR A 18 -3.72 8.12 -17.60
N VAL A 19 -2.94 7.23 -16.95
CA VAL A 19 -2.90 7.15 -15.48
C VAL A 19 -2.45 8.48 -14.87
N ALA A 20 -1.50 9.17 -15.52
CA ALA A 20 -1.00 10.46 -15.04
C ALA A 20 -2.09 11.55 -15.06
N GLU A 21 -2.88 11.63 -16.15
CA GLU A 21 -4.02 12.56 -16.22
C GLU A 21 -5.09 12.22 -15.20
N ASN A 22 -5.40 10.94 -15.05
CA ASN A 22 -6.35 10.46 -14.05
C ASN A 22 -5.89 10.82 -12.63
N LEU A 23 -4.61 10.66 -12.35
CA LEU A 23 -4.03 11.00 -11.06
C LEU A 23 -4.08 12.52 -10.79
N ARG A 24 -3.80 13.36 -11.79
CA ARG A 24 -3.91 14.82 -11.64
C ARG A 24 -5.34 15.25 -11.32
N ARG A 25 -6.32 14.62 -11.98
CA ARG A 25 -7.74 14.97 -11.86
C ARG A 25 -8.37 14.40 -10.59
N TRP A 26 -8.18 13.12 -10.35
CA TRP A 26 -8.92 12.36 -9.34
C TRP A 26 -8.07 11.99 -8.10
N LYS A 27 -6.76 12.29 -8.12
CA LYS A 27 -5.80 11.97 -7.05
C LYS A 27 -5.66 10.46 -6.77
N THR A 28 -6.14 9.61 -7.68
CA THR A 28 -6.17 8.15 -7.56
C THR A 28 -5.92 7.46 -8.90
N GLY A 29 -5.85 6.13 -8.90
CA GLY A 29 -5.71 5.31 -10.09
C GLY A 29 -4.29 4.85 -10.40
N GLY A 30 -3.31 5.20 -9.56
CA GLY A 30 -1.95 4.68 -9.60
C GLY A 30 -1.55 4.03 -8.27
N LEU A 31 -0.37 3.43 -8.24
CA LEU A 31 0.27 2.97 -7.01
C LEU A 31 1.43 3.90 -6.66
N ARG A 32 1.59 4.18 -5.37
CA ARG A 32 2.72 4.96 -4.88
C ARG A 32 4.00 4.13 -5.01
N ARG A 33 5.02 4.72 -5.59
CA ARG A 33 6.35 4.11 -5.69
C ARG A 33 7.00 4.03 -4.31
N LEU A 34 7.95 3.14 -4.13
CA LEU A 34 8.78 3.09 -2.92
C LEU A 34 9.67 4.32 -2.82
N SER A 35 10.35 4.66 -3.92
CA SER A 35 11.16 5.86 -4.10
C SER A 35 10.94 6.44 -5.49
N THR A 36 11.62 7.53 -5.82
CA THR A 36 11.58 8.15 -7.16
C THR A 36 11.88 7.13 -8.26
N ASP A 37 12.84 6.25 -8.04
CA ASP A 37 13.35 5.32 -9.06
C ASP A 37 12.84 3.88 -8.89
N LYS A 38 12.27 3.54 -7.72
CA LYS A 38 11.83 2.17 -7.41
C LYS A 38 10.31 2.07 -7.34
N PRO A 39 9.69 1.29 -8.25
CA PRO A 39 8.26 0.97 -8.15
C PRO A 39 7.98 0.09 -6.94
N LEU A 40 6.70 -0.06 -6.60
CA LEU A 40 6.27 -1.11 -5.68
C LEU A 40 6.60 -2.47 -6.31
N PRO A 41 7.30 -3.39 -5.62
CA PRO A 41 7.59 -4.72 -6.16
C PRO A 41 6.34 -5.60 -6.18
N ASP A 42 6.31 -6.55 -7.11
CA ASP A 42 5.22 -7.54 -7.20
C ASP A 42 5.26 -8.56 -6.05
N ALA A 43 6.43 -8.79 -5.46
CA ALA A 43 6.62 -9.61 -4.28
C ALA A 43 7.10 -8.76 -3.11
N ILE A 44 6.30 -8.71 -2.05
CA ILE A 44 6.61 -7.96 -0.83
C ILE A 44 6.97 -8.96 0.26
N PRO A 45 8.19 -8.91 0.82
CA PRO A 45 8.57 -9.77 1.94
C PRO A 45 7.63 -9.55 3.13
N SER A 46 7.11 -10.64 3.67
CA SER A 46 6.31 -10.61 4.90
C SER A 46 6.64 -11.83 5.74
N GLY A 47 6.96 -11.59 7.00
CA GLY A 47 7.13 -12.63 8.01
C GLY A 47 5.82 -13.02 8.70
N ARG A 48 5.94 -13.84 9.75
CA ARG A 48 4.85 -14.05 10.69
C ARG A 48 4.56 -12.76 11.45
N THR A 49 3.32 -12.62 11.90
CA THR A 49 2.96 -11.53 12.82
C THR A 49 3.87 -11.58 14.05
N PRO A 50 4.53 -10.47 14.40
CA PRO A 50 5.41 -10.41 15.56
C PRO A 50 4.65 -10.63 16.86
N LYS A 51 5.30 -11.26 17.85
CA LYS A 51 4.66 -11.51 19.16
C LYS A 51 4.18 -10.26 19.88
N CYS A 52 4.84 -9.13 19.68
CA CYS A 52 4.41 -7.85 20.26
C CYS A 52 3.09 -7.35 19.64
N GLU A 53 2.81 -7.68 18.38
CA GLU A 53 1.53 -7.39 17.74
C GLU A 53 0.47 -8.42 18.15
N GLU A 54 0.81 -9.71 18.22
CA GLU A 54 -0.07 -10.77 18.69
C GLU A 54 -0.54 -10.51 20.14
N ALA A 55 0.31 -9.95 20.99
CA ALA A 55 -0.03 -9.56 22.35
C ALA A 55 -1.00 -8.37 22.43
N ILE A 56 -1.18 -7.61 21.35
CA ILE A 56 -2.15 -6.51 21.29
C ILE A 56 -3.51 -7.02 20.83
N SER A 57 -3.53 -7.98 19.90
CA SER A 57 -4.76 -8.53 19.35
C SER A 57 -4.60 -10.03 19.10
N GLU A 58 -5.44 -10.82 19.72
CA GLU A 58 -5.50 -12.30 19.56
C GLU A 58 -6.28 -12.73 18.32
N HIS A 59 -6.59 -11.83 17.43
CA HIS A 59 -7.36 -12.16 16.23
C HIS A 59 -6.58 -13.13 15.32
N PRO A 60 -7.19 -14.25 14.87
CA PRO A 60 -6.49 -15.31 14.15
C PRO A 60 -5.90 -14.88 12.79
N CYS A 61 -6.44 -13.82 12.21
CA CYS A 61 -6.01 -13.27 10.92
C CYS A 61 -5.31 -11.90 11.04
N LEU A 62 -4.76 -11.58 12.21
CA LEU A 62 -3.96 -10.36 12.38
C LEU A 62 -2.82 -10.32 11.36
N LYS A 63 -2.74 -9.23 10.60
CA LYS A 63 -1.68 -9.02 9.59
C LYS A 63 -0.56 -8.16 10.15
N PRO A 64 0.72 -8.49 9.84
CA PRO A 64 1.87 -7.73 10.33
C PRO A 64 1.79 -6.26 9.93
N GLN A 65 2.01 -5.35 10.87
CA GLN A 65 1.96 -3.91 10.62
C GLN A 65 3.00 -3.46 9.61
N HIS A 66 4.17 -4.09 9.61
CA HIS A 66 5.20 -3.83 8.60
C HIS A 66 4.67 -4.02 7.18
N PHE A 67 4.03 -5.15 6.91
CA PHE A 67 3.44 -5.45 5.61
C PHE A 67 2.26 -4.53 5.28
N MET A 68 1.34 -4.34 6.23
CA MET A 68 0.14 -3.54 6.00
C MET A 68 0.45 -2.07 5.71
N ARG A 69 1.43 -1.46 6.36
CA ARG A 69 1.83 -0.08 6.07
C ARG A 69 2.39 0.10 4.67
N ILE A 70 3.09 -0.90 4.13
CA ILE A 70 3.57 -0.87 2.75
C ILE A 70 2.40 -0.86 1.78
N ILE A 71 1.44 -1.77 1.96
CA ILE A 71 0.25 -1.87 1.11
C ILE A 71 -0.59 -0.60 1.19
N VAL A 72 -0.94 -0.17 2.39
CA VAL A 72 -1.77 1.02 2.62
C VAL A 72 -1.12 2.28 2.02
N ARG A 73 0.19 2.45 2.21
CA ARG A 73 0.93 3.56 1.59
C ARG A 73 0.89 3.51 0.07
N ALA A 74 1.01 2.31 -0.51
CA ALA A 74 1.01 2.14 -1.96
C ALA A 74 -0.33 2.49 -2.60
N LEU A 75 -1.45 2.24 -1.91
CA LEU A 75 -2.79 2.49 -2.43
C LEU A 75 -3.14 3.98 -2.56
N LEU A 76 -2.46 4.86 -1.80
CA LEU A 76 -2.66 6.31 -1.87
C LEU A 76 -1.43 6.99 -2.51
N PRO A 77 -1.39 7.08 -3.83
CA PRO A 77 -0.19 7.50 -4.59
C PRO A 77 0.29 8.91 -4.24
N LEU A 78 -0.62 9.81 -3.89
CA LEU A 78 -0.28 11.18 -3.48
C LEU A 78 -0.26 11.37 -1.95
N GLY A 79 -0.53 10.31 -1.18
CA GLY A 79 -0.64 10.41 0.27
C GLY A 79 -1.93 11.06 0.76
N GLU A 80 -2.91 11.21 -0.14
CA GLU A 80 -4.23 11.80 0.12
C GLU A 80 -5.32 10.81 -0.25
N GLY A 81 -6.39 10.75 0.55
CA GLY A 81 -7.55 9.89 0.31
C GLY A 81 -7.98 9.14 1.55
N THR A 82 -8.93 8.25 1.38
CA THR A 82 -9.49 7.43 2.46
C THR A 82 -9.30 5.95 2.15
N ILE A 83 -8.77 5.20 3.09
CA ILE A 83 -8.70 3.73 3.04
C ILE A 83 -10.02 3.19 3.57
N LEU A 84 -10.65 2.32 2.81
CA LEU A 84 -11.83 1.57 3.23
C LEU A 84 -11.47 0.10 3.39
N ASP A 85 -11.72 -0.47 4.56
CA ASP A 85 -11.65 -1.90 4.81
C ASP A 85 -13.02 -2.41 5.27
N PRO A 86 -13.78 -3.06 4.38
CA PRO A 86 -15.13 -3.54 4.69
C PRO A 86 -15.16 -4.82 5.53
N PHE A 87 -13.98 -5.41 5.84
CA PHE A 87 -13.82 -6.65 6.61
C PHE A 87 -12.62 -6.53 7.55
N MET A 88 -12.59 -5.47 8.37
CA MET A 88 -11.37 -5.05 9.07
C MET A 88 -10.87 -6.04 10.13
N GLY A 89 -11.72 -6.94 10.64
CA GLY A 89 -11.37 -7.84 11.73
C GLY A 89 -10.83 -7.07 12.92
N SER A 90 -9.60 -7.35 13.34
CA SER A 90 -8.92 -6.62 14.43
C SER A 90 -8.31 -5.27 14.00
N GLY A 91 -8.59 -4.79 12.78
CA GLY A 91 -8.20 -3.45 12.34
C GLY A 91 -6.76 -3.28 11.87
N SER A 92 -6.09 -4.33 11.39
CA SER A 92 -4.68 -4.23 10.92
C SER A 92 -4.50 -3.16 9.84
N THR A 93 -5.45 -3.07 8.88
CA THR A 93 -5.44 -2.07 7.80
C THR A 93 -5.66 -0.66 8.34
N ILE A 94 -6.61 -0.52 9.27
CA ILE A 94 -6.96 0.77 9.88
C ILE A 94 -5.80 1.29 10.73
N ALA A 95 -5.18 0.43 11.52
CA ALA A 95 -3.98 0.76 12.30
C ALA A 95 -2.81 1.20 11.41
N ALA A 96 -2.63 0.55 10.26
CA ALA A 96 -1.61 0.94 9.30
C ALA A 96 -1.91 2.31 8.67
N ALA A 97 -3.18 2.60 8.35
CA ALA A 97 -3.60 3.91 7.84
C ALA A 97 -3.37 5.01 8.89
N GLU A 98 -3.77 4.78 10.15
CA GLU A 98 -3.55 5.70 11.26
C GLU A 98 -2.05 5.99 11.47
N ALA A 99 -1.20 4.97 11.49
CA ALA A 99 0.25 5.11 11.61
C ALA A 99 0.89 5.95 10.50
N LEU A 100 0.27 5.96 9.31
CA LEU A 100 0.70 6.74 8.15
C LEU A 100 0.05 8.13 8.09
N GLY A 101 -0.90 8.43 8.98
CA GLY A 101 -1.64 9.69 9.00
C GLY A 101 -2.71 9.78 7.89
N TYR A 102 -3.24 8.64 7.44
CA TYR A 102 -4.29 8.58 6.42
C TYR A 102 -5.66 8.45 7.05
N SER A 103 -6.68 9.04 6.41
CA SER A 103 -8.07 8.79 6.75
C SER A 103 -8.44 7.34 6.43
N SER A 104 -9.22 6.71 7.31
CA SER A 104 -9.67 5.35 7.08
C SER A 104 -11.08 5.10 7.63
N ILE A 105 -11.75 4.11 7.05
CA ILE A 105 -13.05 3.60 7.48
C ILE A 105 -12.94 2.08 7.54
N GLY A 106 -13.16 1.51 8.71
CA GLY A 106 -13.21 0.07 8.92
C GLY A 106 -14.64 -0.37 9.22
N LEU A 107 -15.06 -1.50 8.64
CA LEU A 107 -16.33 -2.15 8.94
C LEU A 107 -16.05 -3.57 9.42
N GLU A 108 -16.76 -3.98 10.47
CA GLU A 108 -16.72 -5.32 11.02
C GLU A 108 -18.13 -5.70 11.47
N ILE A 109 -18.60 -6.88 11.04
CA ILE A 109 -19.94 -7.35 11.36
C ILE A 109 -19.99 -8.03 12.74
N ASP A 110 -18.87 -8.64 13.17
CA ASP A 110 -18.75 -9.27 14.45
C ASP A 110 -18.46 -8.24 15.53
N SER A 111 -19.37 -8.10 16.48
CA SER A 111 -19.26 -7.10 17.55
C SER A 111 -18.10 -7.33 18.51
N GLU A 112 -17.64 -8.58 18.67
CA GLU A 112 -16.49 -8.90 19.52
C GLU A 112 -15.20 -8.48 18.81
N TYR A 113 -15.07 -8.80 17.53
CA TYR A 113 -13.94 -8.34 16.72
C TYR A 113 -13.92 -6.82 16.56
N PHE A 114 -15.09 -6.18 16.43
CA PHE A 114 -15.18 -4.73 16.42
C PHE A 114 -14.61 -4.10 17.70
N ARG A 115 -15.03 -4.58 18.88
CA ARG A 115 -14.50 -4.11 20.18
C ARG A 115 -12.99 -4.37 20.31
N LEU A 116 -12.54 -5.54 19.85
CA LEU A 116 -11.12 -5.85 19.80
C LEU A 116 -10.35 -4.83 18.92
N ALA A 117 -10.89 -4.51 17.75
CA ALA A 117 -10.31 -3.52 16.86
C ALA A 117 -10.22 -2.12 17.48
N GLU A 118 -11.27 -1.65 18.15
CA GLU A 118 -11.26 -0.35 18.84
C GLU A 118 -10.11 -0.22 19.84
N GLN A 119 -9.76 -1.30 20.52
CA GLN A 119 -8.65 -1.32 21.48
C GLN A 119 -7.29 -1.56 20.81
N ALA A 120 -7.26 -2.36 19.76
CA ALA A 120 -6.02 -2.78 19.10
C ALA A 120 -5.47 -1.71 18.14
N ILE A 121 -6.33 -1.02 17.39
CA ILE A 121 -5.94 -0.05 16.37
C ILE A 121 -4.95 1.00 16.91
N PRO A 122 -5.25 1.78 17.96
CA PRO A 122 -4.33 2.82 18.42
C PRO A 122 -3.00 2.23 18.93
N ARG A 123 -3.05 1.05 19.55
CA ARG A 123 -1.84 0.39 20.06
C ARG A 123 -0.95 -0.13 18.92
N LEU A 124 -1.54 -0.75 17.90
CA LEU A 124 -0.82 -1.21 16.71
C LEU A 124 -0.26 -0.03 15.90
N ALA A 125 -1.01 1.06 15.79
CA ALA A 125 -0.58 2.26 15.09
C ALA A 125 0.66 2.92 15.74
N MET A 126 0.77 2.84 17.05
CA MET A 126 1.91 3.38 17.80
C MET A 126 3.18 2.52 17.71
N LEU A 127 3.06 1.26 17.29
CA LEU A 127 4.24 0.42 17.08
C LEU A 127 5.09 0.97 15.91
N TYR A 128 6.40 0.78 15.99
CA TYR A 128 7.34 1.15 14.93
C TYR A 128 7.19 2.62 14.46
N PRO A 129 7.36 3.62 15.32
CA PRO A 129 7.05 5.01 15.01
C PRO A 129 7.87 5.58 13.83
N ASN A 130 9.05 5.02 13.59
CA ASN A 130 9.93 5.42 12.50
C ASN A 130 9.65 4.69 11.18
N PHE A 131 8.83 3.63 11.20
CA PHE A 131 8.50 2.87 10.01
C PHE A 131 7.29 3.46 9.28
N LYS A 132 7.52 3.99 8.07
CA LYS A 132 6.49 4.65 7.25
C LYS A 132 6.13 3.87 5.97
N GLY A 133 6.42 2.57 5.91
CA GLY A 133 6.05 1.71 4.78
C GLY A 133 6.88 1.94 3.50
N ARG A 134 8.05 2.56 3.62
CA ARG A 134 8.98 2.82 2.51
C ARG A 134 10.34 2.12 2.67
N GLU A 135 10.57 1.53 3.82
CA GLU A 135 11.84 0.97 4.25
C GLU A 135 12.21 -0.35 3.55
N ILE A 136 11.30 -0.95 2.77
CA ILE A 136 11.64 -2.11 1.90
C ILE A 136 12.86 -1.82 1.02
N ALA A 137 13.02 -0.59 0.58
CA ALA A 137 14.16 -0.19 -0.24
C ALA A 137 15.50 -0.37 0.48
N VAL A 138 15.50 -0.37 1.81
CA VAL A 138 16.71 -0.50 2.65
C VAL A 138 17.12 -1.97 2.77
N GLU A 139 16.18 -2.88 3.00
CA GLU A 139 16.48 -4.32 3.18
C GLU A 139 16.97 -4.98 1.90
N LEU A 140 16.50 -4.50 0.72
CA LEU A 140 16.87 -5.11 -0.56
C LEU A 140 18.18 -4.59 -1.15
N ASN A 141 18.75 -3.46 -0.71
CA ASN A 141 19.92 -2.85 -1.34
C ASN A 141 20.94 -2.15 -0.42
N GLY A 142 20.78 -2.18 0.89
CA GLY A 142 21.81 -1.69 1.83
C GLY A 142 22.18 -0.20 1.78
N SER A 143 21.40 0.65 1.09
CA SER A 143 21.68 2.08 0.98
C SER A 143 20.44 2.94 1.27
N LEU A 144 20.58 3.79 2.28
CA LEU A 144 19.60 4.82 2.67
C LEU A 144 19.66 6.03 1.73
N GLU A 145 18.69 6.19 0.85
CA GLU A 145 18.43 7.49 0.22
C GLU A 145 17.38 8.26 1.02
N ARG A 146 17.69 9.53 1.32
CA ARG A 146 16.82 10.42 2.09
C ARG A 146 15.55 10.76 1.31
N ASP A 147 14.46 10.81 2.04
CA ASP A 147 13.13 11.14 1.56
C ASP A 147 13.00 12.50 0.90
N GLN A 148 12.35 12.49 -0.23
CA GLN A 148 11.81 13.70 -0.83
C GLN A 148 10.31 13.86 -0.49
N PRO A 149 9.82 15.07 -0.18
CA PRO A 149 8.42 15.31 0.15
C PRO A 149 7.48 14.97 -1.00
N ALA A 150 6.24 14.56 -0.66
CA ALA A 150 5.23 14.11 -1.62
C ALA A 150 4.96 15.09 -2.78
N SER A 151 5.19 16.39 -2.57
CA SER A 151 5.11 17.42 -3.61
C SER A 151 6.13 17.24 -4.75
N GLN A 152 7.31 16.67 -4.46
CA GLN A 152 8.33 16.42 -5.49
C GLN A 152 8.05 15.12 -6.28
N LEU A 153 7.39 14.14 -5.66
CA LEU A 153 6.91 12.95 -6.37
C LEU A 153 5.82 13.28 -7.39
N ALA A 154 4.95 14.23 -7.07
CA ALA A 154 3.95 14.75 -8.01
C ALA A 154 4.60 15.48 -9.19
N PHE A 155 5.73 16.17 -8.95
CA PHE A 155 6.47 16.89 -10.00
C PHE A 155 7.20 15.92 -10.95
N ALA A 156 7.82 14.86 -10.42
CA ALA A 156 8.47 13.83 -11.25
C ALA A 156 7.48 13.06 -12.14
N LEU A 157 6.23 12.87 -11.71
CA LEU A 157 5.15 12.31 -12.53
C LEU A 157 4.66 13.30 -13.62
N ALA A 158 4.86 14.60 -13.42
CA ALA A 158 4.49 15.64 -14.40
C ALA A 158 5.50 15.77 -15.55
N GLU A 159 6.77 15.40 -15.32
CA GLU A 159 7.88 15.51 -16.27
C GLU A 159 8.17 14.20 -17.04
N ALA A 160 7.46 13.10 -16.75
CA ALA A 160 7.61 11.87 -17.52
C ALA A 160 7.22 12.13 -18.99
N PRO A 161 8.10 11.87 -19.97
CA PRO A 161 7.81 12.15 -21.38
C PRO A 161 6.58 11.37 -21.82
N ALA A 162 5.79 12.00 -22.71
CA ALA A 162 4.53 11.48 -23.25
C ALA A 162 4.66 10.19 -24.11
N ASP A 163 5.79 9.53 -24.07
CA ASP A 163 6.15 8.42 -24.96
C ASP A 163 6.05 7.02 -24.31
N TYR A 164 5.46 6.92 -23.11
CA TYR A 164 5.16 5.64 -22.48
C TYR A 164 3.88 5.05 -23.11
N GLY A 165 4.00 4.32 -24.20
CA GLY A 165 2.87 3.67 -24.86
C GLY A 165 3.08 3.27 -26.31
N LYS A 166 4.23 3.55 -26.91
CA LYS A 166 4.51 3.21 -28.32
C LYS A 166 5.54 2.10 -28.52
N THR A 167 5.54 1.09 -27.70
CA THR A 167 6.18 -0.18 -28.10
C THR A 167 5.14 -1.01 -28.85
N PRO A 168 5.34 -1.30 -30.15
CA PRO A 168 4.43 -2.18 -30.89
C PRO A 168 4.53 -3.60 -30.31
N VAL A 169 3.40 -4.14 -29.87
CA VAL A 169 3.28 -5.55 -29.51
C VAL A 169 3.56 -6.37 -30.76
N PRO A 170 4.54 -7.29 -30.80
CA PRO A 170 4.78 -8.15 -31.95
C PRO A 170 3.54 -9.02 -32.20
N ARG A 171 2.88 -8.87 -33.34
CA ARG A 171 1.83 -9.78 -33.76
C ARG A 171 2.43 -11.16 -34.01
N ALA A 172 1.98 -12.16 -33.27
CA ALA A 172 2.30 -13.55 -33.53
C ALA A 172 1.83 -13.90 -34.96
N LYS A 173 2.77 -14.35 -35.81
CA LYS A 173 2.45 -14.89 -37.13
C LYS A 173 1.70 -16.20 -36.92
N ALA A 174 0.46 -16.26 -37.38
CA ALA A 174 -0.27 -17.52 -37.54
C ALA A 174 0.50 -18.40 -38.54
N LYS A 175 0.87 -19.60 -38.13
CA LYS A 175 1.39 -20.62 -39.04
C LYS A 175 0.20 -21.21 -39.81
N SER A 176 0.24 -21.04 -41.13
CA SER A 176 -0.55 -21.84 -42.08
C SER A 176 -0.16 -23.32 -42.06
#